data_53a76340fdd29f9367ea2785afbf3558
#
_entry.id   53a76340fdd29f9367ea2785afbf3558
#
_cell.length_a   1.000
_cell.length_b   1.000
_cell.length_c   1.000
_cell.angle_alpha   90.00
_cell.angle_beta   90.00
_cell.angle_gamma   90.00
#
_symmetry.space_group_name_H-M   'P 1'
#
loop_
_entity.id
_entity.type
_entity.pdbx_description
1 polymer ?
#
loop_
_entity_poly.entity_id
_entity_poly.type
_entity_poly.pdbx_seq_one_letter_code
_entity_poly.pdbx_strand_id
1 'polypeptide(L)'
;EILGVFNALDWAITNGYDKIKLFYDYEGLEKWATKEWNAKSETAKMYVYMLENNYKDLIKIEFMKVKGHSNNKYNEKADQLAKMALKDRVKFINTGGNWFTIPAFKKEELEAIIDLMKDDMSELNVSIVCDDNARYVTKLRLEDDEITITLYKTGNKTLMIQGNMNTLFQMFLTYINELLGINKIKTVIDKVYKKKIDNSKIIDDYKKICPSLPSDYPDSCKALIQQSIINLSYYVEAVEYSQYVFPALRALEGHIKYICNKNGIIVTRTFDVFDLDKTNNRYFLTSKQKISTQTKQYIEKMYNYYAKNRHTLFHIGDMIGLAVNTRTLETKKEADEMIHEVISMINEI
;
A
#
# COMPACT_ATOMS: atom_id res chain seq x y z
N GLU A 1 9.18 -20.48 -14.95
CA GLU A 1 10.62 -20.32 -15.20
C GLU A 1 11.20 -19.12 -14.45
N ILE A 2 10.71 -17.88 -14.63
CA ILE A 2 11.19 -16.68 -13.95
C ILE A 2 11.24 -16.84 -12.42
N LEU A 3 10.20 -17.43 -11.82
CA LEU A 3 10.18 -17.73 -10.37
C LEU A 3 11.25 -18.75 -9.97
N GLY A 4 11.52 -19.70 -10.84
CA GLY A 4 12.62 -20.66 -10.63
C GLY A 4 13.97 -19.96 -10.56
N VAL A 5 14.20 -18.95 -11.40
CA VAL A 5 15.40 -18.12 -11.35
C VAL A 5 15.50 -17.38 -10.02
N PHE A 6 14.45 -16.67 -9.59
CA PHE A 6 14.48 -15.95 -8.31
C PHE A 6 14.71 -16.88 -7.13
N ASN A 7 14.05 -18.06 -7.11
CA ASN A 7 14.27 -19.04 -6.07
C ASN A 7 15.73 -19.53 -6.01
N ALA A 8 16.36 -19.75 -7.17
CA ALA A 8 17.76 -20.16 -7.23
C ALA A 8 18.71 -19.05 -6.76
N LEU A 9 18.43 -17.79 -7.13
CA LEU A 9 19.22 -16.64 -6.69
C LEU A 9 19.11 -16.43 -5.18
N ASP A 10 17.90 -16.44 -4.66
CA ASP A 10 17.64 -16.30 -3.20
C ASP A 10 18.32 -17.41 -2.40
N TRP A 11 18.21 -18.65 -2.86
CA TRP A 11 18.89 -19.77 -2.24
C TRP A 11 20.41 -19.60 -2.23
N ALA A 12 20.99 -19.21 -3.37
CA ALA A 12 22.43 -19.02 -3.48
C ALA A 12 22.93 -17.92 -2.54
N ILE A 13 22.27 -16.75 -2.52
CA ILE A 13 22.62 -15.63 -1.65
C ILE A 13 22.49 -16.03 -0.16
N THR A 14 21.40 -16.70 0.21
CA THR A 14 21.15 -17.15 1.60
C THR A 14 22.23 -18.15 2.07
N ASN A 15 22.78 -18.93 1.15
CA ASN A 15 23.88 -19.87 1.44
C ASN A 15 25.29 -19.29 1.23
N GLY A 16 25.41 -17.97 1.01
CA GLY A 16 26.68 -17.26 0.96
C GLY A 16 27.43 -17.39 -0.37
N TYR A 17 26.76 -17.75 -1.46
CA TYR A 17 27.35 -17.77 -2.80
C TYR A 17 27.27 -16.39 -3.44
N ASP A 18 28.37 -15.95 -4.04
CA ASP A 18 28.49 -14.71 -4.79
C ASP A 18 28.40 -14.90 -6.31
N LYS A 19 28.36 -16.18 -6.77
CA LYS A 19 28.26 -16.56 -8.18
C LYS A 19 27.45 -17.82 -8.37
N ILE A 20 26.58 -17.86 -9.41
CA ILE A 20 25.89 -19.06 -9.84
C ILE A 20 26.01 -19.29 -11.35
N LYS A 21 25.87 -20.57 -11.77
CA LYS A 21 25.59 -20.95 -13.15
C LYS A 21 24.13 -21.31 -13.28
N LEU A 22 23.40 -20.51 -14.08
CA LEU A 22 21.98 -20.71 -14.34
C LEU A 22 21.79 -21.44 -15.67
N PHE A 23 21.42 -22.72 -15.60
CA PHE A 23 21.10 -23.51 -16.79
C PHE A 23 19.65 -23.30 -17.18
N TYR A 24 19.40 -22.97 -18.46
CA TYR A 24 18.06 -22.62 -18.94
C TYR A 24 17.88 -23.10 -20.39
N ASP A 25 16.65 -23.36 -20.80
CA ASP A 25 16.27 -23.70 -22.17
C ASP A 25 15.46 -22.60 -22.88
N TYR A 26 14.82 -21.69 -22.13
CA TYR A 26 14.11 -20.54 -22.66
C TYR A 26 15.01 -19.30 -22.80
N GLU A 27 15.34 -18.92 -24.04
CA GLU A 27 16.26 -17.82 -24.34
C GLU A 27 15.90 -16.47 -23.72
N GLY A 28 14.62 -16.23 -23.47
CA GLY A 28 14.16 -14.97 -22.89
C GLY A 28 14.81 -14.67 -21.54
N LEU A 29 15.13 -15.68 -20.73
CA LEU A 29 15.76 -15.48 -19.42
C LEU A 29 17.11 -14.78 -19.52
N GLU A 30 17.99 -15.21 -20.43
CA GLU A 30 19.29 -14.57 -20.65
C GLU A 30 19.12 -13.24 -21.39
N LYS A 31 18.39 -13.25 -22.52
CA LYS A 31 18.33 -12.10 -23.42
C LYS A 31 17.64 -10.89 -22.84
N TRP A 32 16.69 -11.09 -21.94
CA TRP A 32 16.12 -9.99 -21.15
C TRP A 32 17.09 -9.50 -20.07
N ALA A 33 17.79 -10.41 -19.39
CA ALA A 33 18.77 -10.04 -18.36
C ALA A 33 19.97 -9.28 -18.94
N THR A 34 20.43 -9.66 -20.13
CA THR A 34 21.54 -9.01 -20.87
C THR A 34 21.11 -7.79 -21.69
N LYS A 35 19.79 -7.50 -21.76
CA LYS A 35 19.20 -6.42 -22.56
C LYS A 35 19.33 -6.59 -24.09
N GLU A 36 19.64 -7.80 -24.54
CA GLU A 36 19.61 -8.12 -25.97
C GLU A 36 18.16 -8.09 -26.50
N TRP A 37 17.20 -8.47 -25.69
CA TRP A 37 15.79 -8.34 -25.99
C TRP A 37 15.11 -7.30 -25.11
N ASN A 38 14.24 -6.49 -25.73
CA ASN A 38 13.36 -5.60 -24.98
C ASN A 38 12.27 -6.40 -24.26
N ALA A 39 12.16 -6.22 -22.96
CA ALA A 39 11.09 -6.77 -22.15
C ALA A 39 9.75 -6.06 -22.48
N LYS A 40 8.86 -6.73 -23.22
CA LYS A 40 7.58 -6.16 -23.66
C LYS A 40 6.43 -6.53 -22.72
N SER A 41 6.38 -7.78 -22.26
CA SER A 41 5.36 -8.24 -21.32
C SER A 41 5.64 -7.72 -19.90
N GLU A 42 4.59 -7.56 -19.10
CA GLU A 42 4.74 -7.13 -17.70
C GLU A 42 5.62 -8.10 -16.89
N THR A 43 5.48 -9.40 -17.12
CA THR A 43 6.31 -10.43 -16.48
C THR A 43 7.80 -10.30 -16.87
N ALA A 44 8.10 -10.01 -18.13
CA ALA A 44 9.50 -9.79 -18.57
C ALA A 44 10.06 -8.48 -17.99
N LYS A 45 9.26 -7.41 -17.92
CA LYS A 45 9.65 -6.14 -17.27
C LYS A 45 9.94 -6.34 -15.79
N MET A 46 9.07 -7.08 -15.09
CA MET A 46 9.27 -7.44 -13.69
C MET A 46 10.59 -8.21 -13.50
N TYR A 47 10.84 -9.20 -14.34
CA TYR A 47 12.07 -10.01 -14.29
C TYR A 47 13.32 -9.14 -14.39
N VAL A 48 13.40 -8.30 -15.40
CA VAL A 48 14.54 -7.37 -15.60
C VAL A 48 14.68 -6.42 -14.40
N TYR A 49 13.58 -5.84 -13.97
CA TYR A 49 13.58 -4.93 -12.84
C TYR A 49 14.12 -5.59 -11.56
N MET A 50 13.67 -6.80 -11.26
CA MET A 50 14.11 -7.54 -10.07
C MET A 50 15.60 -7.90 -10.17
N LEU A 51 16.08 -8.37 -11.31
CA LEU A 51 17.50 -8.64 -11.50
C LEU A 51 18.36 -7.40 -11.26
N GLU A 52 17.97 -6.27 -11.81
CA GLU A 52 18.74 -5.02 -11.70
C GLU A 52 18.73 -4.41 -10.27
N ASN A 53 17.61 -4.52 -9.56
CA ASN A 53 17.46 -3.82 -8.29
C ASN A 53 17.67 -4.71 -7.07
N ASN A 54 17.46 -6.03 -7.19
CA ASN A 54 17.59 -6.95 -6.05
C ASN A 54 18.84 -7.84 -6.11
N TYR A 55 19.34 -8.17 -7.30
CA TYR A 55 20.34 -9.24 -7.42
C TYR A 55 21.67 -8.78 -7.99
N LYS A 56 21.69 -7.73 -8.82
CA LYS A 56 22.87 -7.30 -9.60
C LYS A 56 24.13 -7.13 -8.77
N ASP A 57 24.02 -6.52 -7.59
CA ASP A 57 25.15 -6.20 -6.73
C ASP A 57 25.47 -7.31 -5.69
N LEU A 58 24.69 -8.37 -5.68
CA LEU A 58 24.80 -9.44 -4.68
C LEU A 58 25.33 -10.74 -5.24
N ILE A 59 25.01 -11.06 -6.49
CA ILE A 59 25.34 -12.35 -7.07
C ILE A 59 25.60 -12.23 -8.58
N LYS A 60 26.73 -12.83 -9.02
CA LYS A 60 27.06 -12.91 -10.45
C LYS A 60 26.37 -14.10 -11.08
N ILE A 61 25.60 -13.86 -12.14
CA ILE A 61 24.88 -14.90 -12.88
C ILE A 61 25.66 -15.22 -14.15
N GLU A 62 26.03 -16.48 -14.34
CA GLU A 62 26.57 -17.03 -15.58
C GLU A 62 25.46 -17.85 -16.25
N PHE A 63 24.94 -17.34 -17.36
CA PHE A 63 23.87 -17.98 -18.12
C PHE A 63 24.41 -19.11 -18.98
N MET A 64 23.84 -20.32 -18.86
CA MET A 64 24.26 -21.54 -19.56
C MET A 64 23.07 -22.12 -20.30
N LYS A 65 22.97 -21.83 -21.60
CA LYS A 65 21.89 -22.36 -22.43
C LYS A 65 22.02 -23.87 -22.57
N VAL A 66 20.93 -24.59 -22.31
CA VAL A 66 20.79 -26.02 -22.58
C VAL A 66 19.74 -26.25 -23.65
N LYS A 67 19.88 -27.33 -24.41
CA LYS A 67 18.87 -27.68 -25.41
C LYS A 67 17.66 -28.29 -24.70
N GLY A 68 16.47 -27.71 -24.89
CA GLY A 68 15.24 -28.27 -24.36
C GLY A 68 15.02 -29.70 -24.83
N HIS A 69 14.48 -30.54 -23.96
CA HIS A 69 14.20 -31.99 -24.22
C HIS A 69 15.43 -32.80 -24.68
N SER A 70 16.62 -32.50 -24.18
CA SER A 70 17.89 -33.11 -24.62
C SER A 70 18.42 -34.19 -23.68
N ASN A 71 17.58 -34.87 -22.90
CA ASN A 71 17.99 -35.82 -21.86
C ASN A 71 18.94 -35.22 -20.78
N ASN A 72 18.90 -33.90 -20.60
CA ASN A 72 19.60 -33.28 -19.49
C ASN A 72 18.84 -33.56 -18.19
N LYS A 73 19.37 -34.46 -17.35
CA LYS A 73 18.76 -34.93 -16.12
C LYS A 73 18.27 -33.80 -15.20
N TYR A 74 18.99 -32.69 -15.15
CA TYR A 74 18.66 -31.57 -14.28
C TYR A 74 17.55 -30.70 -14.87
N ASN A 75 17.54 -30.50 -16.20
CA ASN A 75 16.48 -29.76 -16.88
C ASN A 75 15.15 -30.53 -16.80
N GLU A 76 15.19 -31.86 -17.02
CA GLU A 76 14.00 -32.71 -16.87
C GLU A 76 13.48 -32.72 -15.44
N LYS A 77 14.38 -32.73 -14.42
CA LYS A 77 13.98 -32.66 -13.03
C LYS A 77 13.38 -31.31 -12.66
N ALA A 78 13.90 -30.20 -13.18
CA ALA A 78 13.31 -28.88 -13.00
C ALA A 78 11.91 -28.80 -13.59
N ASP A 79 11.72 -29.35 -14.79
CA ASP A 79 10.43 -29.42 -15.48
C ASP A 79 9.41 -30.29 -14.72
N GLN A 80 9.86 -31.43 -14.17
CA GLN A 80 9.04 -32.29 -13.31
C GLN A 80 8.61 -31.58 -12.02
N LEU A 81 9.54 -30.89 -11.34
CA LEU A 81 9.26 -30.13 -10.13
C LEU A 81 8.29 -28.98 -10.41
N ALA A 82 8.45 -28.26 -11.52
CA ALA A 82 7.53 -27.23 -11.94
C ALA A 82 6.11 -27.78 -12.20
N LYS A 83 5.99 -28.95 -12.87
CA LYS A 83 4.72 -29.64 -13.10
C LYS A 83 4.09 -30.17 -11.80
N MET A 84 4.89 -30.68 -10.86
CA MET A 84 4.41 -31.08 -9.53
C MET A 84 3.88 -29.89 -8.74
N ALA A 85 4.60 -28.77 -8.69
CA ALA A 85 4.16 -27.56 -8.04
C ALA A 85 2.83 -27.02 -8.62
N LEU A 86 2.59 -27.18 -9.90
CA LEU A 86 1.29 -26.85 -10.53
C LEU A 86 0.17 -27.81 -10.10
N LYS A 87 0.49 -29.10 -9.89
CA LYS A 87 -0.50 -30.10 -9.44
C LYS A 87 -0.89 -29.93 -7.98
N ASP A 88 0.07 -29.60 -7.13
CA ASP A 88 -0.14 -29.43 -5.68
C ASP A 88 -0.89 -28.13 -5.33
N ARG A 89 -1.45 -27.44 -6.34
CA ARG A 89 -2.24 -26.22 -6.19
C ARG A 89 -1.59 -25.15 -5.29
N VAL A 90 -0.30 -25.13 -5.17
CA VAL A 90 0.39 -23.94 -4.74
C VAL A 90 0.23 -22.96 -5.90
N LYS A 91 -0.92 -22.26 -5.93
CA LYS A 91 -1.16 -21.15 -6.86
C LYS A 91 -0.19 -20.05 -6.48
N PHE A 92 1.06 -20.22 -6.88
CA PHE A 92 2.01 -19.15 -6.88
C PHE A 92 1.52 -18.13 -7.91
N ILE A 93 1.08 -17.00 -7.39
CA ILE A 93 1.00 -15.73 -8.10
C ILE A 93 0.06 -15.78 -9.30
N ASN A 94 -1.15 -15.29 -9.11
CA ASN A 94 -1.97 -14.87 -10.23
C ASN A 94 -1.30 -13.63 -10.86
N THR A 95 -0.55 -13.84 -11.95
CA THR A 95 0.15 -12.77 -12.68
C THR A 95 -0.76 -12.08 -13.69
N GLY A 96 -2.05 -12.34 -13.66
CA GLY A 96 -3.02 -11.76 -14.60
C GLY A 96 -3.28 -10.27 -14.38
N GLY A 97 -2.68 -9.65 -13.38
CA GLY A 97 -2.91 -8.25 -13.01
C GLY A 97 -1.66 -7.38 -13.04
N ASN A 98 -1.82 -6.19 -12.51
CA ASN A 98 -0.73 -5.25 -12.33
C ASN A 98 0.21 -5.70 -11.21
N TRP A 99 1.44 -5.23 -11.27
CA TRP A 99 2.42 -5.42 -10.21
C TRP A 99 3.21 -4.13 -10.01
N PHE A 100 3.70 -3.94 -8.80
CA PHE A 100 4.70 -2.92 -8.53
C PHE A 100 5.60 -3.34 -7.35
N THR A 101 6.73 -2.66 -7.21
CA THR A 101 7.72 -2.96 -6.19
C THR A 101 8.17 -1.72 -5.46
N ILE A 102 8.47 -1.89 -4.16
CA ILE A 102 9.03 -0.86 -3.30
C ILE A 102 10.30 -1.41 -2.68
N PRO A 103 11.48 -0.82 -2.97
CA PRO A 103 12.73 -1.24 -2.36
C PRO A 103 12.85 -0.79 -0.91
N ALA A 104 13.73 -1.43 -0.15
CA ALA A 104 14.07 -1.10 1.23
C ALA A 104 12.84 -1.07 2.16
N PHE A 105 12.01 -2.11 2.07
CA PHE A 105 10.82 -2.29 2.88
C PHE A 105 11.09 -3.29 4.01
N LYS A 106 10.58 -3.02 5.21
CA LYS A 106 10.78 -3.89 6.38
C LYS A 106 9.56 -4.76 6.62
N LYS A 107 9.78 -5.94 7.22
CA LYS A 107 8.70 -6.88 7.56
C LYS A 107 7.74 -6.25 8.58
N GLU A 108 8.28 -5.56 9.56
CA GLU A 108 7.52 -4.89 10.62
C GLU A 108 6.62 -3.77 10.04
N GLU A 109 7.06 -3.09 8.97
CA GLU A 109 6.25 -2.10 8.25
C GLU A 109 5.07 -2.77 7.53
N LEU A 110 5.30 -3.93 6.90
CA LEU A 110 4.24 -4.69 6.23
C LEU A 110 3.22 -5.24 7.24
N GLU A 111 3.69 -5.80 8.34
CA GLU A 111 2.84 -6.33 9.41
C GLU A 111 1.97 -5.21 10.01
N ALA A 112 2.55 -4.04 10.28
CA ALA A 112 1.81 -2.88 10.76
C ALA A 112 0.71 -2.41 9.79
N ILE A 113 0.98 -2.42 8.46
CA ILE A 113 -0.03 -2.11 7.44
C ILE A 113 -1.17 -3.13 7.51
N ILE A 114 -0.83 -4.42 7.52
CA ILE A 114 -1.83 -5.49 7.53
C ILE A 114 -2.69 -5.42 8.80
N ASP A 115 -2.10 -5.11 9.94
CA ASP A 115 -2.82 -4.95 11.19
C ASP A 115 -3.76 -3.74 11.15
N LEU A 116 -3.31 -2.59 10.64
CA LEU A 116 -4.17 -1.43 10.42
C LEU A 116 -5.34 -1.76 9.48
N MET A 117 -5.07 -2.48 8.40
CA MET A 117 -6.12 -2.89 7.47
C MET A 117 -7.14 -3.84 8.13
N LYS A 118 -6.69 -4.79 8.96
CA LYS A 118 -7.60 -5.68 9.71
C LYS A 118 -8.46 -4.91 10.69
N ASP A 119 -7.88 -3.92 11.34
CA ASP A 119 -8.61 -3.09 12.29
C ASP A 119 -9.71 -2.26 11.62
N ASP A 120 -9.45 -1.84 10.39
CA ASP A 120 -10.39 -1.03 9.61
C ASP A 120 -11.38 -1.88 8.79
N MET A 121 -11.03 -3.13 8.50
CA MET A 121 -11.80 -4.05 7.64
C MET A 121 -11.91 -5.41 8.33
N SER A 122 -12.98 -5.62 9.09
CA SER A 122 -13.22 -6.87 9.85
C SER A 122 -13.29 -8.13 8.98
N GLU A 123 -13.66 -7.98 7.70
CA GLU A 123 -13.81 -9.08 6.74
C GLU A 123 -12.52 -9.36 5.95
N LEU A 124 -11.45 -8.60 6.19
CA LEU A 124 -10.18 -8.83 5.50
C LEU A 124 -9.57 -10.17 5.91
N ASN A 125 -9.52 -11.09 4.98
CA ASN A 125 -8.85 -12.38 5.17
C ASN A 125 -7.37 -12.26 4.79
N VAL A 126 -6.50 -12.67 5.72
CA VAL A 126 -5.04 -12.65 5.55
C VAL A 126 -4.50 -14.05 5.69
N SER A 127 -3.85 -14.55 4.66
CA SER A 127 -3.22 -15.87 4.67
C SER A 127 -1.72 -15.80 4.36
N ILE A 128 -0.91 -16.34 5.26
CA ILE A 128 0.54 -16.47 5.05
C ILE A 128 0.76 -17.70 4.15
N VAL A 129 1.35 -17.47 2.98
CA VAL A 129 1.65 -18.52 2.00
C VAL A 129 3.05 -19.09 2.24
N CYS A 130 4.01 -18.23 2.60
CA CYS A 130 5.40 -18.60 2.82
C CYS A 130 6.05 -17.59 3.78
N ASP A 131 6.84 -18.10 4.73
CA ASP A 131 7.74 -17.29 5.58
C ASP A 131 9.04 -18.06 5.78
N ASP A 132 10.00 -17.83 4.89
CA ASP A 132 11.32 -18.45 4.91
C ASP A 132 12.44 -17.38 5.02
N ASN A 133 13.69 -17.79 4.92
CA ASN A 133 14.83 -16.88 5.02
C ASN A 133 14.93 -15.91 3.82
N ALA A 134 14.36 -16.26 2.67
CA ALA A 134 14.42 -15.46 1.45
C ALA A 134 13.21 -14.55 1.27
N ARG A 135 12.02 -14.99 1.71
CA ARG A 135 10.76 -14.31 1.42
C ARG A 135 9.74 -14.44 2.55
N TYR A 136 8.88 -13.44 2.61
CA TYR A 136 7.58 -13.49 3.27
C TYR A 136 6.50 -13.25 2.22
N VAL A 137 5.60 -14.20 2.04
CA VAL A 137 4.50 -14.11 1.06
C VAL A 137 3.18 -14.20 1.78
N THR A 138 2.36 -13.20 1.61
CA THR A 138 0.99 -13.16 2.15
C THR A 138 -0.01 -12.83 1.06
N LYS A 139 -1.22 -13.35 1.21
CA LYS A 139 -2.38 -13.01 0.39
C LYS A 139 -3.39 -12.28 1.24
N LEU A 140 -3.89 -11.20 0.70
CA LEU A 140 -5.03 -10.47 1.25
C LEU A 140 -6.23 -10.73 0.34
N ARG A 141 -7.37 -11.02 0.97
CA ARG A 141 -8.65 -11.18 0.27
C ARG A 141 -9.72 -10.40 1.00
N LEU A 142 -10.48 -9.64 0.23
CA LEU A 142 -11.67 -8.93 0.69
C LEU A 142 -12.75 -9.18 -0.36
N GLU A 143 -13.83 -9.87 0.02
CA GLU A 143 -14.85 -10.34 -0.91
C GLU A 143 -14.24 -11.12 -2.09
N ASP A 144 -14.47 -10.67 -3.33
CA ASP A 144 -13.92 -11.27 -4.56
C ASP A 144 -12.54 -10.73 -4.92
N ASP A 145 -12.05 -9.70 -4.23
CA ASP A 145 -10.75 -9.10 -4.48
C ASP A 145 -9.63 -9.88 -3.79
N GLU A 146 -8.58 -10.18 -4.52
CA GLU A 146 -7.37 -10.83 -3.99
C GLU A 146 -6.11 -10.11 -4.49
N ILE A 147 -5.17 -9.85 -3.56
CA ILE A 147 -3.82 -9.39 -3.88
C ILE A 147 -2.79 -10.30 -3.22
N THR A 148 -1.64 -10.45 -3.87
CA THR A 148 -0.50 -11.18 -3.33
C THR A 148 0.64 -10.21 -3.05
N ILE A 149 1.18 -10.29 -1.84
CA ILE A 149 2.25 -9.44 -1.37
C ILE A 149 3.45 -10.33 -1.07
N THR A 150 4.57 -10.02 -1.69
CA THR A 150 5.84 -10.71 -1.47
C THR A 150 6.88 -9.73 -0.96
N LEU A 151 7.37 -9.93 0.24
CA LEU A 151 8.55 -9.22 0.75
C LEU A 151 9.78 -10.11 0.54
N TYR A 152 10.67 -9.70 -0.35
CA TYR A 152 11.98 -10.31 -0.49
C TYR A 152 12.88 -9.84 0.65
N LYS A 153 13.37 -10.79 1.46
CA LYS A 153 14.20 -10.51 2.65
C LYS A 153 15.66 -10.33 2.31
N THR A 154 16.06 -10.75 1.11
CA THR A 154 17.41 -10.64 0.57
C THR A 154 17.58 -9.36 -0.26
N GLY A 155 18.82 -8.98 -0.52
CA GLY A 155 19.13 -7.82 -1.34
C GLY A 155 18.57 -6.52 -0.82
N ASN A 156 17.90 -5.76 -1.68
CA ASN A 156 17.31 -4.47 -1.34
C ASN A 156 16.02 -4.58 -0.49
N LYS A 157 15.69 -5.76 0.02
CA LYS A 157 14.48 -6.00 0.81
C LYS A 157 13.23 -5.42 0.13
N THR A 158 12.98 -5.86 -1.09
CA THR A 158 11.94 -5.31 -1.95
C THR A 158 10.57 -5.91 -1.61
N LEU A 159 9.61 -5.04 -1.36
CA LEU A 159 8.20 -5.42 -1.33
C LEU A 159 7.66 -5.46 -2.77
N MET A 160 7.01 -6.54 -3.16
CA MET A 160 6.30 -6.68 -4.43
C MET A 160 4.83 -6.96 -4.16
N ILE A 161 3.96 -6.17 -4.78
CA ILE A 161 2.52 -6.33 -4.72
C ILE A 161 2.03 -6.73 -6.11
N GLN A 162 1.15 -7.73 -6.18
CA GLN A 162 0.61 -8.28 -7.42
C GLN A 162 -0.88 -8.52 -7.28
N GLY A 163 -1.64 -8.18 -8.32
CA GLY A 163 -3.08 -8.36 -8.37
C GLY A 163 -3.73 -7.47 -9.42
N ASN A 164 -5.05 -7.57 -9.54
CA ASN A 164 -5.81 -6.62 -10.32
C ASN A 164 -5.87 -5.27 -9.60
N MET A 165 -6.00 -4.18 -10.36
CA MET A 165 -6.17 -2.83 -9.82
C MET A 165 -7.62 -2.64 -9.31
N ASN A 166 -8.00 -3.46 -8.35
CA ASN A 166 -9.29 -3.47 -7.69
C ASN A 166 -9.28 -2.61 -6.42
N THR A 167 -10.38 -2.56 -5.71
CA THR A 167 -10.54 -1.78 -4.48
C THR A 167 -9.51 -2.17 -3.43
N LEU A 168 -9.32 -3.46 -3.17
CA LEU A 168 -8.35 -3.95 -2.19
C LEU A 168 -6.91 -3.54 -2.53
N PHE A 169 -6.52 -3.61 -3.82
CA PHE A 169 -5.21 -3.17 -4.27
C PHE A 169 -4.99 -1.67 -4.02
N GLN A 170 -5.98 -0.86 -4.32
CA GLN A 170 -5.94 0.59 -4.12
C GLN A 170 -5.91 0.96 -2.63
N MET A 171 -6.70 0.29 -1.81
CA MET A 171 -6.67 0.45 -0.35
C MET A 171 -5.28 0.11 0.21
N PHE A 172 -4.71 -1.03 -0.18
CA PHE A 172 -3.37 -1.41 0.25
C PHE A 172 -2.30 -0.36 -0.13
N LEU A 173 -2.39 0.21 -1.34
CA LEU A 173 -1.54 1.33 -1.75
C LEU A 173 -1.70 2.56 -0.86
N THR A 174 -2.91 2.84 -0.43
CA THR A 174 -3.21 3.98 0.44
C THR A 174 -2.53 3.82 1.80
N TYR A 175 -2.62 2.63 2.42
CA TYR A 175 -1.93 2.34 3.68
C TYR A 175 -0.40 2.37 3.54
N ILE A 176 0.13 1.87 2.44
CA ILE A 176 1.57 1.98 2.15
C ILE A 176 2.00 3.45 2.08
N ASN A 177 1.22 4.29 1.40
CA ASN A 177 1.54 5.70 1.23
C ASN A 177 1.63 6.45 2.56
N GLU A 178 0.93 6.00 3.60
CA GLU A 178 1.02 6.57 4.93
C GLU A 178 2.35 6.32 5.62
N LEU A 179 2.97 5.17 5.36
CA LEU A 179 4.27 4.82 5.95
C LEU A 179 5.46 5.31 5.11
N LEU A 180 5.23 5.61 3.83
CA LEU A 180 6.29 6.04 2.93
C LEU A 180 6.44 7.56 2.97
N GLY A 181 7.68 8.04 3.07
CA GLY A 181 7.97 9.46 2.84
C GLY A 181 7.64 9.87 1.39
N ILE A 182 7.36 11.16 1.19
CA ILE A 182 6.87 11.76 -0.07
C ILE A 182 7.63 11.32 -1.34
N ASN A 183 8.94 11.13 -1.25
CA ASN A 183 9.76 10.69 -2.38
C ASN A 183 9.48 9.26 -2.82
N LYS A 184 9.15 8.37 -1.87
CA LYS A 184 8.77 6.97 -2.16
C LYS A 184 7.34 6.90 -2.69
N ILE A 185 6.43 7.71 -2.15
CA ILE A 185 5.04 7.85 -2.62
C ILE A 185 5.01 8.22 -4.10
N LYS A 186 5.78 9.22 -4.50
CA LYS A 186 5.91 9.61 -5.91
C LYS A 186 6.29 8.42 -6.79
N THR A 187 7.30 7.64 -6.37
CA THR A 187 7.76 6.48 -7.15
C THR A 187 6.64 5.46 -7.34
N VAL A 188 5.80 5.24 -6.32
CA VAL A 188 4.64 4.36 -6.40
C VAL A 188 3.62 4.91 -7.39
N ILE A 189 3.23 6.17 -7.26
CA ILE A 189 2.22 6.80 -8.12
C ILE A 189 2.69 6.87 -9.57
N ASP A 190 3.94 7.28 -9.82
CA ASP A 190 4.51 7.34 -11.17
C ASP A 190 4.50 5.96 -11.86
N LYS A 191 4.78 4.89 -11.10
CA LYS A 191 4.78 3.52 -11.62
C LYS A 191 3.38 2.94 -11.80
N VAL A 192 2.51 3.11 -10.81
CA VAL A 192 1.18 2.50 -10.80
C VAL A 192 0.24 3.24 -11.75
N TYR A 193 0.21 4.56 -11.66
CA TYR A 193 -0.74 5.38 -12.43
C TYR A 193 -0.13 5.97 -13.70
N LYS A 194 1.16 5.69 -13.99
CA LYS A 194 1.90 6.21 -15.17
C LYS A 194 1.82 7.74 -15.29
N LYS A 195 1.75 8.43 -14.14
CA LYS A 195 1.69 9.89 -14.02
C LYS A 195 2.99 10.41 -13.44
N LYS A 196 3.56 11.45 -14.06
CA LYS A 196 4.72 12.16 -13.49
C LYS A 196 4.22 13.23 -12.51
N ILE A 197 4.58 13.08 -11.25
CA ILE A 197 4.27 14.05 -10.20
C ILE A 197 5.48 14.94 -9.95
N ASP A 198 5.26 16.25 -9.95
CA ASP A 198 6.30 17.23 -9.63
C ASP A 198 6.34 17.48 -8.12
N ASN A 199 7.39 16.97 -7.46
CA ASN A 199 7.56 17.12 -6.01
C ASN A 199 7.71 18.59 -5.60
N SER A 200 8.34 19.44 -6.43
CA SER A 200 8.51 20.86 -6.08
C SER A 200 7.15 21.54 -5.99
N LYS A 201 6.27 21.24 -6.94
CA LYS A 201 4.90 21.76 -6.96
C LYS A 201 4.10 21.29 -5.74
N ILE A 202 4.22 20.00 -5.35
CA ILE A 202 3.50 19.48 -4.15
C ILE A 202 3.99 20.16 -2.88
N ILE A 203 5.29 20.35 -2.73
CA ILE A 203 5.86 21.04 -1.56
C ILE A 203 5.39 22.49 -1.52
N ASP A 204 5.35 23.17 -2.67
CA ASP A 204 4.89 24.55 -2.78
C ASP A 204 3.38 24.64 -2.52
N ASP A 205 2.57 23.73 -3.06
CA ASP A 205 1.14 23.65 -2.80
C ASP A 205 0.86 23.35 -1.32
N TYR A 206 1.61 22.41 -0.70
CA TYR A 206 1.50 22.13 0.72
C TYR A 206 1.78 23.37 1.58
N LYS A 207 2.86 24.13 1.30
CA LYS A 207 3.18 25.36 2.02
C LYS A 207 2.13 26.45 1.86
N LYS A 208 1.50 26.53 0.67
CA LYS A 208 0.41 27.49 0.41
C LYS A 208 -0.89 27.08 1.09
N ILE A 209 -1.19 25.79 1.08
CA ILE A 209 -2.46 25.25 1.58
C ILE A 209 -2.42 25.09 3.11
N CYS A 210 -1.26 24.81 3.70
CA CYS A 210 -1.07 24.62 5.14
C CYS A 210 0.04 25.54 5.69
N PRO A 211 -0.12 26.88 5.64
CA PRO A 211 0.92 27.82 6.05
C PRO A 211 1.14 27.90 7.55
N SER A 212 0.15 27.51 8.35
CA SER A 212 0.09 27.82 9.80
C SER A 212 0.33 26.61 10.71
N LEU A 213 0.74 25.45 10.17
CA LEU A 213 0.97 24.27 11.00
C LEU A 213 2.15 24.49 11.96
N PRO A 214 1.97 24.20 13.27
CA PRO A 214 3.01 24.33 14.28
C PRO A 214 4.28 23.53 13.95
N SER A 215 5.43 23.97 14.42
CA SER A 215 6.71 23.29 14.16
C SER A 215 6.77 21.88 14.73
N ASP A 216 6.08 21.63 15.83
CA ASP A 216 5.97 20.33 16.50
C ASP A 216 4.78 19.48 16.02
N TYR A 217 4.12 19.89 14.91
CA TYR A 217 3.06 19.10 14.30
C TYR A 217 3.59 17.74 13.83
N PRO A 218 2.91 16.62 14.10
CA PRO A 218 3.42 15.29 13.80
C PRO A 218 3.76 15.09 12.32
N ASP A 219 4.94 14.54 12.03
CA ASP A 219 5.40 14.32 10.65
C ASP A 219 4.51 13.32 9.90
N SER A 220 3.93 12.34 10.60
CA SER A 220 2.93 11.43 10.02
C SER A 220 1.69 12.17 9.51
N CYS A 221 1.19 13.15 10.28
CA CYS A 221 0.06 13.97 9.85
C CYS A 221 0.42 14.87 8.65
N LYS A 222 1.65 15.44 8.65
CA LYS A 222 2.16 16.22 7.51
C LYS A 222 2.20 15.35 6.24
N ALA A 223 2.68 14.10 6.36
CA ALA A 223 2.74 13.17 5.25
C ALA A 223 1.34 12.84 4.68
N LEU A 224 0.35 12.64 5.55
CA LEU A 224 -1.04 12.40 5.14
C LEU A 224 -1.68 13.61 4.43
N ILE A 225 -1.41 14.82 4.91
CA ILE A 225 -1.85 16.05 4.23
C ILE A 225 -1.19 16.16 2.84
N GLN A 226 0.12 15.92 2.75
CA GLN A 226 0.83 15.93 1.48
C GLN A 226 0.28 14.87 0.52
N GLN A 227 -0.03 13.67 1.01
CA GLN A 227 -0.68 12.64 0.21
C GLN A 227 -2.06 13.09 -0.29
N SER A 228 -2.83 13.78 0.54
CA SER A 228 -4.13 14.32 0.15
C SER A 228 -3.99 15.36 -0.97
N ILE A 229 -2.96 16.21 -0.91
CA ILE A 229 -2.65 17.18 -1.98
C ILE A 229 -2.23 16.45 -3.27
N ILE A 230 -1.44 15.38 -3.15
CA ILE A 230 -1.10 14.53 -4.30
C ILE A 230 -2.38 13.96 -4.92
N ASN A 231 -3.31 13.47 -4.10
CA ASN A 231 -4.58 12.92 -4.56
C ASN A 231 -5.44 13.94 -5.32
N LEU A 232 -5.35 15.23 -5.01
CA LEU A 232 -5.98 16.30 -5.79
C LEU A 232 -5.36 16.47 -7.19
N SER A 233 -4.08 16.10 -7.35
CA SER A 233 -3.31 16.41 -8.57
C SER A 233 -3.46 15.38 -9.70
N TYR A 234 -4.07 14.22 -9.45
CA TYR A 234 -4.25 13.18 -10.46
C TYR A 234 -5.66 12.62 -10.49
N TYR A 235 -6.03 12.06 -11.64
CA TYR A 235 -7.29 11.39 -11.88
C TYR A 235 -7.04 10.00 -12.47
N VAL A 236 -7.70 9.02 -11.90
CA VAL A 236 -7.82 7.66 -12.45
C VAL A 236 -9.30 7.32 -12.43
N GLU A 237 -9.83 6.86 -13.54
CA GLU A 237 -11.21 6.41 -13.61
C GLU A 237 -11.40 5.20 -12.68
N ALA A 238 -12.36 5.29 -11.79
CA ALA A 238 -12.65 4.28 -10.78
C ALA A 238 -14.17 4.10 -10.64
N VAL A 239 -14.59 2.96 -10.11
CA VAL A 239 -15.99 2.67 -9.83
C VAL A 239 -16.50 3.55 -8.69
N GLU A 240 -15.61 3.87 -7.73
CA GLU A 240 -15.87 4.78 -6.63
C GLU A 240 -14.56 5.50 -6.21
N TYR A 241 -14.65 6.62 -5.53
CA TYR A 241 -13.54 7.54 -5.29
C TYR A 241 -13.20 7.78 -3.82
N SER A 242 -13.74 7.01 -2.87
CA SER A 242 -13.47 7.19 -1.44
C SER A 242 -11.99 7.02 -1.08
N GLN A 243 -11.27 6.20 -1.83
CA GLN A 243 -9.83 6.02 -1.68
C GLN A 243 -9.01 7.32 -1.75
N TYR A 244 -9.49 8.32 -2.50
CA TYR A 244 -8.80 9.62 -2.60
C TYR A 244 -8.90 10.42 -1.31
N VAL A 245 -9.98 10.23 -0.54
CA VAL A 245 -10.28 10.98 0.69
C VAL A 245 -9.64 10.33 1.92
N PHE A 246 -9.31 9.07 1.86
CA PHE A 246 -8.82 8.30 3.00
C PHE A 246 -7.61 8.97 3.71
N PRO A 247 -6.54 9.42 3.03
CA PRO A 247 -5.43 10.11 3.68
C PRO A 247 -5.87 11.40 4.37
N ALA A 248 -6.82 12.14 3.80
CA ALA A 248 -7.33 13.37 4.39
C ALA A 248 -8.08 13.11 5.71
N LEU A 249 -8.96 12.12 5.74
CA LEU A 249 -9.67 11.75 6.96
C LEU A 249 -8.71 11.25 8.05
N ARG A 250 -7.67 10.50 7.71
CA ARG A 250 -6.64 10.10 8.66
C ARG A 250 -5.78 11.28 9.14
N ALA A 251 -5.50 12.25 8.27
CA ALA A 251 -4.86 13.49 8.70
C ALA A 251 -5.73 14.24 9.72
N LEU A 252 -7.05 14.29 9.49
CA LEU A 252 -8.00 14.90 10.41
C LEU A 252 -8.04 14.15 11.75
N GLU A 253 -8.04 12.83 11.73
CA GLU A 253 -7.93 12.01 12.95
C GLU A 253 -6.69 12.37 13.76
N GLY A 254 -5.53 12.37 13.11
CA GLY A 254 -4.28 12.73 13.74
C GLY A 254 -4.28 14.17 14.25
N HIS A 255 -4.90 15.09 13.54
CA HIS A 255 -5.05 16.49 13.93
C HIS A 255 -5.93 16.65 15.19
N ILE A 256 -7.07 15.96 15.25
CA ILE A 256 -7.93 15.94 16.44
C ILE A 256 -7.13 15.45 17.67
N LYS A 257 -6.40 14.34 17.52
CA LYS A 257 -5.55 13.79 18.58
C LYS A 257 -4.45 14.77 19.01
N TYR A 258 -3.82 15.46 18.05
CA TYR A 258 -2.81 16.46 18.31
C TYR A 258 -3.38 17.64 19.09
N ILE A 259 -4.51 18.23 18.67
CA ILE A 259 -5.15 19.35 19.36
C ILE A 259 -5.63 18.93 20.76
N CYS A 260 -6.22 17.75 20.90
CA CYS A 260 -6.60 17.21 22.20
C CYS A 260 -5.39 17.10 23.14
N ASN A 261 -4.29 16.50 22.65
CA ASN A 261 -3.06 16.33 23.44
C ASN A 261 -2.46 17.67 23.88
N LYS A 262 -2.43 18.68 23.00
CA LYS A 262 -1.99 20.04 23.33
C LYS A 262 -2.81 20.70 24.44
N ASN A 263 -4.04 20.26 24.61
CA ASN A 263 -4.95 20.74 25.65
C ASN A 263 -5.04 19.77 26.86
N GLY A 264 -4.08 18.83 26.97
CA GLY A 264 -4.03 17.88 28.10
C GLY A 264 -5.09 16.78 28.05
N ILE A 265 -5.73 16.57 26.90
CA ILE A 265 -6.73 15.52 26.67
C ILE A 265 -6.06 14.36 25.95
N ILE A 266 -5.96 13.21 26.61
CA ILE A 266 -5.43 11.98 26.01
C ILE A 266 -6.57 11.30 25.29
N VAL A 267 -6.42 11.14 23.96
CA VAL A 267 -7.39 10.42 23.11
C VAL A 267 -6.82 9.05 22.80
N THR A 268 -7.55 8.03 23.19
CA THR A 268 -7.20 6.64 22.86
C THR A 268 -7.57 6.32 21.38
N ARG A 269 -7.31 5.10 20.98
CA ARG A 269 -7.67 4.62 19.64
C ARG A 269 -9.17 4.69 19.37
N THR A 270 -10.00 4.47 20.39
CA THR A 270 -11.47 4.38 20.30
C THR A 270 -12.19 5.72 20.47
N PHE A 271 -11.46 6.83 20.62
CA PHE A 271 -12.05 8.16 20.86
C PHE A 271 -13.05 8.20 22.03
N ASP A 272 -12.76 7.49 23.09
CA ASP A 272 -13.59 7.32 24.30
C ASP A 272 -13.82 8.63 25.11
N VAL A 273 -13.23 9.72 24.67
CA VAL A 273 -13.46 11.08 25.21
C VAL A 273 -14.66 11.78 24.56
N PHE A 274 -15.33 11.14 23.60
CA PHE A 274 -16.52 11.68 22.96
C PHE A 274 -17.74 10.80 23.23
N ASP A 275 -18.84 11.43 23.66
CA ASP A 275 -20.13 10.78 23.79
C ASP A 275 -21.12 11.25 22.73
N LEU A 276 -22.03 10.37 22.33
CA LEU A 276 -23.06 10.68 21.35
C LEU A 276 -24.32 11.23 22.04
N ASP A 277 -24.68 12.46 21.75
CA ASP A 277 -26.02 12.98 22.03
C ASP A 277 -27.00 12.39 21.00
N LYS A 278 -27.77 11.39 21.45
CA LYS A 278 -28.74 10.68 20.62
C LYS A 278 -29.89 11.58 20.13
N THR A 279 -30.17 12.69 20.84
CA THR A 279 -31.25 13.62 20.48
C THR A 279 -30.89 14.41 19.21
N ASN A 280 -29.64 14.86 19.13
CA ASN A 280 -29.15 15.70 18.04
C ASN A 280 -28.27 14.93 17.03
N ASN A 281 -28.02 13.63 17.33
CA ASN A 281 -27.06 12.79 16.56
C ASN A 281 -25.71 13.47 16.36
N ARG A 282 -25.18 14.04 17.45
CA ARG A 282 -23.90 14.75 17.47
C ARG A 282 -23.02 14.29 18.61
N TYR A 283 -21.73 14.14 18.33
CA TYR A 283 -20.75 13.86 19.36
C TYR A 283 -20.32 15.14 20.08
N PHE A 284 -20.15 15.04 21.38
CA PHE A 284 -19.64 16.09 22.24
C PHE A 284 -18.49 15.59 23.11
N LEU A 285 -17.56 16.48 23.42
CA LEU A 285 -16.37 16.17 24.20
C LEU A 285 -16.70 16.12 25.70
N THR A 286 -16.39 15.00 26.35
CA THR A 286 -16.69 14.71 27.76
C THR A 286 -15.50 14.96 28.70
N SER A 287 -14.36 15.47 28.18
CA SER A 287 -13.15 15.68 28.94
C SER A 287 -13.39 16.61 30.17
N LYS A 288 -12.78 16.23 31.29
CA LYS A 288 -12.76 17.04 32.51
C LYS A 288 -11.76 18.20 32.45
N GLN A 289 -10.92 18.25 31.42
CA GLN A 289 -9.93 19.32 31.25
C GLN A 289 -10.62 20.66 30.96
N LYS A 290 -10.14 21.71 31.60
CA LYS A 290 -10.63 23.07 31.34
C LYS A 290 -10.03 23.57 30.04
N ILE A 291 -10.80 23.61 28.98
CA ILE A 291 -10.44 24.17 27.69
C ILE A 291 -11.39 25.32 27.34
N SER A 292 -10.97 26.21 26.44
CA SER A 292 -11.84 27.29 25.98
C SER A 292 -13.07 26.75 25.23
N THR A 293 -14.18 27.46 25.30
CA THR A 293 -15.39 27.10 24.55
C THR A 293 -15.10 27.02 23.06
N GLN A 294 -14.28 27.91 22.53
CA GLN A 294 -13.90 27.92 21.12
C GLN A 294 -13.10 26.66 20.74
N THR A 295 -12.10 26.29 21.55
CA THR A 295 -11.32 25.05 21.34
C THR A 295 -12.22 23.83 21.40
N LYS A 296 -13.14 23.77 22.36
CA LYS A 296 -14.11 22.66 22.49
C LYS A 296 -14.95 22.53 21.23
N GLN A 297 -15.57 23.62 20.79
CA GLN A 297 -16.41 23.64 19.58
C GLN A 297 -15.63 23.22 18.33
N TYR A 298 -14.38 23.67 18.23
CA TYR A 298 -13.50 23.29 17.12
C TYR A 298 -13.21 21.77 17.10
N ILE A 299 -12.82 21.19 18.25
CA ILE A 299 -12.59 19.75 18.38
C ILE A 299 -13.87 18.97 18.06
N GLU A 300 -15.03 19.37 18.57
CA GLU A 300 -16.30 18.72 18.32
C GLU A 300 -16.72 18.80 16.85
N LYS A 301 -16.50 19.95 16.19
CA LYS A 301 -16.77 20.13 14.75
C LYS A 301 -15.97 19.10 13.93
N MET A 302 -14.66 19.02 14.17
CA MET A 302 -13.77 18.10 13.48
C MET A 302 -14.14 16.63 13.72
N TYR A 303 -14.41 16.26 14.98
CA TYR A 303 -14.73 14.88 15.30
C TYR A 303 -16.08 14.46 14.72
N ASN A 304 -17.09 15.30 14.73
CA ASN A 304 -18.39 15.01 14.10
C ASN A 304 -18.22 14.81 12.57
N TYR A 305 -17.42 15.63 11.94
CA TYR A 305 -17.11 15.45 10.50
C TYR A 305 -16.39 14.13 10.26
N TYR A 306 -15.34 13.85 11.04
CA TYR A 306 -14.56 12.61 10.95
C TYR A 306 -15.43 11.38 11.16
N ALA A 307 -16.18 11.32 12.27
CA ALA A 307 -17.01 10.17 12.62
C ALA A 307 -18.06 9.88 11.53
N LYS A 308 -18.75 10.94 11.06
CA LYS A 308 -19.75 10.81 9.99
C LYS A 308 -19.16 10.21 8.71
N ASN A 309 -18.05 10.73 8.25
CA ASN A 309 -17.48 10.33 6.96
C ASN A 309 -16.68 9.04 7.06
N ARG A 310 -15.96 8.81 8.17
CA ARG A 310 -15.17 7.60 8.38
C ARG A 310 -16.07 6.35 8.41
N HIS A 311 -17.16 6.38 9.17
CA HIS A 311 -18.06 5.23 9.27
C HIS A 311 -18.82 4.96 7.97
N THR A 312 -19.26 5.99 7.27
CA THR A 312 -20.11 5.79 6.09
C THR A 312 -19.33 5.42 4.82
N LEU A 313 -18.05 5.82 4.71
CA LEU A 313 -17.23 5.56 3.51
C LEU A 313 -16.39 4.30 3.61
N PHE A 314 -16.00 3.88 4.83
CA PHE A 314 -15.01 2.80 5.01
C PHE A 314 -15.52 1.61 5.82
N HIS A 315 -16.78 1.64 6.22
CA HIS A 315 -17.45 0.49 6.83
C HIS A 315 -18.74 0.18 6.09
N ILE A 316 -18.94 -1.08 5.81
CA ILE A 316 -20.24 -1.57 5.38
C ILE A 316 -21.12 -1.58 6.63
N GLY A 317 -22.20 -0.80 6.63
CA GLY A 317 -23.14 -0.76 7.73
C GLY A 317 -23.94 -2.06 7.85
N ASP A 318 -24.70 -2.20 8.94
CA ASP A 318 -25.56 -3.37 9.15
C ASP A 318 -26.47 -3.63 7.95
N MET A 319 -26.47 -4.86 7.45
CA MET A 319 -27.39 -5.29 6.40
C MET A 319 -28.79 -5.45 6.99
N ILE A 320 -29.67 -4.51 6.72
CA ILE A 320 -31.11 -4.65 7.02
C ILE A 320 -31.78 -5.10 5.72
N GLY A 321 -31.94 -6.40 5.55
CA GLY A 321 -32.43 -7.00 4.31
C GLY A 321 -31.36 -6.98 3.22
N LEU A 322 -31.69 -6.44 2.03
CA LEU A 322 -30.75 -6.27 0.90
C LEU A 322 -30.17 -4.84 0.81
N ALA A 323 -30.52 -3.97 1.75
CA ALA A 323 -30.01 -2.58 1.75
C ALA A 323 -28.77 -2.48 2.63
N VAL A 324 -27.66 -2.07 2.05
CA VAL A 324 -26.39 -1.78 2.73
C VAL A 324 -26.29 -0.26 2.92
N ASN A 325 -26.09 0.18 4.16
CA ASN A 325 -25.98 1.60 4.48
C ASN A 325 -24.51 2.09 4.31
N THR A 326 -23.97 1.91 3.10
CA THR A 326 -22.61 2.36 2.74
C THR A 326 -22.72 3.51 1.77
N ARG A 327 -22.01 4.59 2.05
CA ARG A 327 -21.88 5.73 1.13
C ARG A 327 -20.70 5.49 0.18
N THR A 328 -20.92 5.63 -1.10
CA THR A 328 -19.88 5.67 -2.13
C THR A 328 -19.70 7.11 -2.64
N LEU A 329 -18.51 7.46 -3.06
CA LEU A 329 -18.25 8.71 -3.80
C LEU A 329 -18.25 8.39 -5.29
N GLU A 330 -19.26 8.87 -5.99
CA GLU A 330 -19.47 8.55 -7.40
C GLU A 330 -18.54 9.34 -8.34
N THR A 331 -18.00 10.45 -7.86
CA THR A 331 -17.15 11.33 -8.67
C THR A 331 -15.87 11.74 -7.95
N LYS A 332 -14.80 11.95 -8.74
CA LYS A 332 -13.56 12.55 -8.25
C LYS A 332 -13.79 13.93 -7.65
N LYS A 333 -14.75 14.70 -8.18
CA LYS A 333 -15.08 16.03 -7.70
C LYS A 333 -15.57 16.01 -6.25
N GLU A 334 -16.45 15.06 -5.89
CA GLU A 334 -16.90 14.88 -4.50
C GLU A 334 -15.74 14.56 -3.57
N ALA A 335 -14.82 13.68 -4.02
CA ALA A 335 -13.63 13.38 -3.25
C ALA A 335 -12.74 14.61 -3.06
N ASP A 336 -12.53 15.42 -4.10
CA ASP A 336 -11.74 16.65 -4.05
C ASP A 336 -12.35 17.69 -3.09
N GLU A 337 -13.66 17.87 -3.13
CA GLU A 337 -14.39 18.75 -2.22
C GLU A 337 -14.19 18.33 -0.76
N MET A 338 -14.28 17.05 -0.47
CA MET A 338 -14.03 16.52 0.88
C MET A 338 -12.59 16.71 1.34
N ILE A 339 -11.61 16.52 0.45
CA ILE A 339 -10.20 16.77 0.76
C ILE A 339 -9.98 18.25 1.10
N HIS A 340 -10.54 19.17 0.30
CA HIS A 340 -10.44 20.60 0.57
C HIS A 340 -11.10 20.99 1.89
N GLU A 341 -12.27 20.42 2.21
CA GLU A 341 -12.96 20.67 3.47
C GLU A 341 -12.15 20.23 4.68
N VAL A 342 -11.55 19.03 4.63
CA VAL A 342 -10.67 18.53 5.70
C VAL A 342 -9.44 19.44 5.86
N ILE A 343 -8.78 19.81 4.77
CA ILE A 343 -7.60 20.68 4.82
C ILE A 343 -7.98 22.06 5.40
N SER A 344 -9.15 22.59 5.02
CA SER A 344 -9.67 23.84 5.57
C SER A 344 -9.86 23.74 7.08
N MET A 345 -10.48 22.66 7.58
CA MET A 345 -10.61 22.43 9.02
C MET A 345 -9.27 22.37 9.75
N ILE A 346 -8.27 21.68 9.17
CA ILE A 346 -6.93 21.60 9.79
C ILE A 346 -6.25 22.98 9.88
N ASN A 347 -6.57 23.91 9.00
CA ASN A 347 -5.99 25.26 8.97
C ASN A 347 -6.73 26.31 9.82
N GLU A 348 -7.84 25.96 10.45
CA GLU A 348 -8.62 26.87 11.30
C GLU A 348 -7.94 27.17 12.67
N ILE A 349 -6.69 26.75 12.90
CA ILE A 349 -5.95 26.94 14.17
C ILE A 349 -5.52 28.39 14.36
#